data_c08641dbfea34d1a437ba85ab8d12a11
#
_entry.id   c08641dbfea34d1a437ba85ab8d12a11
#
_cell.length_a   1.000
_cell.length_b   1.000
_cell.length_c   1.000
_cell.angle_alpha   90.00
_cell.angle_beta   90.00
_cell.angle_gamma   90.00
#
_symmetry.space_group_name_H-M   'P 1'
#
loop_
_entity.id
_entity.type
_entity.pdbx_description
1 polymer ?
#
loop_
_entity_poly.entity_id
_entity_poly.type
_entity_poly.pdbx_seq_one_letter_code
_entity_poly.pdbx_strand_id
1 'polypeptide(L)'
;QGEVCTCPSRALVQKSIFDDFTELAIERTEKITQGNPLDTDTMLGAQASNDQLEKILSYIDIGKQEGADVLTGGGRAELDGDLAGGYYVQPTVFRGHNKMRLFQEEIFGPVLSLTSFTDFDDAMTIANDTLYGLGAGVWSRNGTTAYRAGRTIQAGRVWTNTYHQYPAHAAFGGYKQSGIGRENHRMMLDHYQQTKCLLVSYSGKPQGFF
;
A
#
# COMPACT_ATOMS: atom_id res chain seq x y z
N GLN A 1 -2.26 1.31 -12.59
CA GLN A 1 -1.53 0.08 -12.89
C GLN A 1 -0.84 -0.56 -11.67
N GLY A 2 -1.18 -0.14 -10.43
CA GLY A 2 -0.62 -0.68 -9.19
C GLY A 2 0.71 -0.07 -8.75
N GLU A 3 1.26 0.87 -9.48
CA GLU A 3 2.48 1.60 -9.12
C GLU A 3 2.16 2.79 -8.22
N VAL A 4 1.61 2.50 -7.05
CA VAL A 4 1.27 3.49 -6.02
C VAL A 4 1.75 2.98 -4.67
N CYS A 5 2.54 3.77 -3.95
CA CYS A 5 3.15 3.39 -2.67
C CYS A 5 2.13 2.98 -1.59
N THR A 6 0.91 3.47 -1.66
CA THR A 6 -0.20 3.08 -0.76
C THR A 6 -1.18 2.10 -1.40
N CYS A 7 -0.85 1.53 -2.56
CA CYS A 7 -1.69 0.49 -3.16
C CYS A 7 -1.73 -0.74 -2.24
N PRO A 8 -2.92 -1.28 -1.90
CA PRO A 8 -3.00 -2.47 -1.06
C PRO A 8 -2.37 -3.67 -1.77
N SER A 9 -1.27 -4.17 -1.26
CA SER A 9 -0.56 -5.35 -1.80
C SER A 9 -0.93 -6.63 -1.06
N ARG A 10 -1.32 -6.51 0.23
CA ARG A 10 -1.77 -7.64 1.06
C ARG A 10 -3.20 -7.41 1.50
N ALA A 11 -4.07 -8.39 1.32
CA ALA A 11 -5.39 -8.42 1.92
C ALA A 11 -5.46 -9.54 2.96
N LEU A 12 -5.60 -9.14 4.22
CA LEU A 12 -5.82 -10.02 5.34
C LEU A 12 -7.32 -10.14 5.57
N VAL A 13 -7.86 -11.33 5.43
CA VAL A 13 -9.31 -11.56 5.43
C VAL A 13 -9.67 -12.53 6.55
N GLN A 14 -10.70 -12.20 7.34
CA GLN A 14 -11.16 -13.09 8.40
C GLN A 14 -11.57 -14.45 7.83
N LYS A 15 -11.11 -15.53 8.46
CA LYS A 15 -11.30 -16.90 7.95
C LYS A 15 -12.77 -17.24 7.65
N SER A 16 -13.72 -16.72 8.43
CA SER A 16 -15.14 -17.00 8.23
C SER A 16 -15.76 -16.42 6.96
N ILE A 17 -15.09 -15.47 6.30
CA ILE A 17 -15.54 -14.84 5.06
C ILE A 17 -14.48 -14.93 3.96
N PHE A 18 -13.45 -15.73 4.16
CA PHE A 18 -12.28 -15.78 3.27
C PHE A 18 -12.66 -16.26 1.87
N ASP A 19 -13.46 -17.30 1.78
CA ASP A 19 -13.85 -17.89 0.50
C ASP A 19 -14.78 -16.93 -0.28
N ASP A 20 -15.81 -16.40 0.36
CA ASP A 20 -16.73 -15.41 -0.25
C ASP A 20 -15.95 -14.17 -0.73
N PHE A 21 -15.02 -13.66 0.08
CA PHE A 21 -14.19 -12.51 -0.30
C PHE A 21 -13.30 -12.85 -1.49
N THR A 22 -12.73 -14.05 -1.51
CA THR A 22 -11.84 -14.51 -2.59
C THR A 22 -12.60 -14.59 -3.91
N GLU A 23 -13.79 -15.15 -3.92
CA GLU A 23 -14.65 -15.23 -5.13
C GLU A 23 -14.96 -13.82 -5.67
N LEU A 24 -15.37 -12.91 -4.80
CA LEU A 24 -15.64 -11.51 -5.18
C LEU A 24 -14.39 -10.78 -5.69
N ALA A 25 -13.23 -11.04 -5.09
CA ALA A 25 -11.96 -10.45 -5.53
C ALA A 25 -11.57 -10.93 -6.92
N ILE A 26 -11.74 -12.22 -7.22
CA ILE A 26 -11.51 -12.80 -8.55
C ILE A 26 -12.46 -12.16 -9.56
N GLU A 27 -13.77 -12.23 -9.30
CA GLU A 27 -14.80 -11.66 -10.17
C GLU A 27 -14.53 -10.17 -10.49
N ARG A 28 -14.13 -9.39 -9.48
CA ARG A 28 -13.83 -7.98 -9.66
C ARG A 28 -12.56 -7.74 -10.47
N THR A 29 -11.54 -8.57 -10.25
CA THR A 29 -10.26 -8.49 -10.96
C THR A 29 -10.40 -8.84 -12.44
N GLU A 30 -11.18 -9.84 -12.76
CA GLU A 30 -11.45 -10.27 -14.15
C GLU A 30 -12.25 -9.24 -14.96
N LYS A 31 -12.97 -8.34 -14.29
CA LYS A 31 -13.70 -7.22 -14.93
C LYS A 31 -12.82 -5.98 -15.18
N ILE A 32 -11.55 -6.01 -14.81
CA ILE A 32 -10.64 -4.88 -15.04
C ILE A 32 -10.29 -4.81 -16.53
N THR A 33 -10.67 -3.71 -17.17
CA THR A 33 -10.32 -3.44 -18.56
C THR A 33 -8.95 -2.82 -18.67
N GLN A 34 -8.08 -3.42 -19.48
CA GLN A 34 -6.76 -2.86 -19.78
C GLN A 34 -6.77 -2.22 -21.18
N GLY A 35 -6.06 -1.10 -21.33
CA GLY A 35 -6.08 -0.38 -22.58
C GLY A 35 -5.26 0.92 -22.57
N ASN A 36 -5.55 1.78 -23.54
CA ASN A 36 -4.99 3.12 -23.61
C ASN A 36 -5.54 3.97 -22.45
N PRO A 37 -4.70 4.56 -21.59
CA PRO A 37 -5.15 5.36 -20.45
C PRO A 37 -5.90 6.64 -20.82
N LEU A 38 -5.88 7.05 -22.09
CA LEU A 38 -6.69 8.17 -22.59
C LEU A 38 -8.13 7.79 -22.92
N ASP A 39 -8.44 6.50 -22.98
CA ASP A 39 -9.79 6.00 -23.19
C ASP A 39 -10.54 5.93 -21.85
N THR A 40 -11.76 6.47 -21.83
CA THR A 40 -12.57 6.58 -20.61
C THR A 40 -12.98 5.23 -20.02
N ASP A 41 -13.02 4.18 -20.83
CA ASP A 41 -13.40 2.82 -20.45
C ASP A 41 -12.20 1.98 -19.97
N THR A 42 -10.99 2.50 -20.09
CA THR A 42 -9.77 1.86 -19.58
C THR A 42 -9.66 2.04 -18.06
N MET A 43 -9.59 0.95 -17.34
CA MET A 43 -9.41 0.94 -15.89
C MET A 43 -7.93 0.85 -15.50
N LEU A 44 -7.10 0.22 -16.32
CA LEU A 44 -5.70 -0.05 -16.03
C LEU A 44 -4.84 0.09 -17.27
N GLY A 45 -3.83 0.98 -17.22
CA GLY A 45 -2.85 1.21 -18.27
C GLY A 45 -1.61 0.34 -18.16
N ALA A 46 -0.62 0.63 -19.00
CA ALA A 46 0.67 -0.04 -19.00
C ALA A 46 1.52 0.31 -17.76
N GLN A 47 2.48 -0.54 -17.43
CA GLN A 47 3.52 -0.24 -16.45
C GLN A 47 4.43 0.90 -16.95
N ALA A 48 5.07 1.62 -16.03
CA ALA A 48 5.87 2.80 -16.34
C ALA A 48 7.12 2.51 -17.19
N SER A 49 7.66 1.29 -17.12
CA SER A 49 8.86 0.89 -17.86
C SER A 49 8.94 -0.63 -18.07
N ASN A 50 9.83 -1.05 -18.98
CA ASN A 50 10.15 -2.46 -19.15
C ASN A 50 10.76 -3.07 -17.87
N ASP A 51 11.61 -2.33 -17.18
CA ASP A 51 12.24 -2.82 -15.95
C ASP A 51 11.21 -3.12 -14.87
N GLN A 52 10.16 -2.28 -14.78
CA GLN A 52 9.06 -2.50 -13.85
C GLN A 52 8.18 -3.70 -14.28
N LEU A 53 7.92 -3.85 -15.59
CA LEU A 53 7.24 -5.02 -16.12
C LEU A 53 8.00 -6.31 -15.73
N GLU A 54 9.28 -6.38 -16.02
CA GLU A 54 10.12 -7.55 -15.73
C GLU A 54 10.20 -7.84 -14.23
N LYS A 55 10.31 -6.79 -13.39
CA LYS A 55 10.24 -6.92 -11.94
C LYS A 55 8.94 -7.58 -11.50
N ILE A 56 7.79 -7.10 -11.97
CA ILE A 56 6.49 -7.64 -11.57
C ILE A 56 6.36 -9.10 -12.02
N LEU A 57 6.73 -9.41 -13.25
CA LEU A 57 6.70 -10.78 -13.77
C LEU A 57 7.60 -11.72 -12.96
N SER A 58 8.80 -11.25 -12.57
CA SER A 58 9.68 -12.03 -11.72
C SER A 58 9.06 -12.36 -10.35
N TYR A 59 8.33 -11.42 -9.75
CA TYR A 59 7.61 -11.69 -8.49
C TYR A 59 6.44 -12.64 -8.67
N ILE A 60 5.73 -12.58 -9.79
CA ILE A 60 4.70 -13.56 -10.13
C ILE A 60 5.30 -14.97 -10.19
N ASP A 61 6.46 -15.12 -10.81
CA ASP A 61 7.17 -16.41 -10.88
C ASP A 61 7.71 -16.86 -9.51
N ILE A 62 8.24 -15.94 -8.70
CA ILE A 62 8.65 -16.20 -7.32
C ILE A 62 7.45 -16.75 -6.52
N GLY A 63 6.29 -16.12 -6.61
CA GLY A 63 5.10 -16.59 -5.92
C GLY A 63 4.69 -18.00 -6.29
N LYS A 64 4.72 -18.32 -7.59
CA LYS A 64 4.47 -19.69 -8.08
C LYS A 64 5.50 -20.68 -7.55
N GLN A 65 6.78 -20.31 -7.52
CA GLN A 65 7.87 -21.15 -7.01
C GLN A 65 7.78 -21.37 -5.50
N GLU A 66 7.34 -20.39 -4.75
CA GLU A 66 7.09 -20.50 -3.31
C GLU A 66 5.80 -21.26 -2.97
N GLY A 67 5.01 -21.67 -3.97
CA GLY A 67 3.80 -22.45 -3.82
C GLY A 67 2.54 -21.61 -3.51
N ALA A 68 2.53 -20.32 -3.83
CA ALA A 68 1.31 -19.53 -3.79
C ALA A 68 0.35 -19.95 -4.92
N ASP A 69 -0.94 -20.02 -4.61
CA ASP A 69 -1.98 -20.30 -5.60
C ASP A 69 -2.24 -19.04 -6.43
N VAL A 70 -2.11 -19.11 -7.75
CA VAL A 70 -2.57 -18.07 -8.67
C VAL A 70 -4.07 -18.25 -8.87
N LEU A 71 -4.87 -17.31 -8.39
CA LEU A 71 -6.33 -17.38 -8.48
C LEU A 71 -6.88 -16.77 -9.78
N THR A 72 -6.23 -15.70 -10.27
CA THR A 72 -6.50 -15.11 -11.59
C THR A 72 -5.29 -14.31 -12.07
N GLY A 73 -5.17 -14.04 -13.36
CA GLY A 73 -4.01 -13.37 -13.96
C GLY A 73 -2.76 -14.26 -13.99
N GLY A 74 -1.65 -13.73 -13.55
CA GLY A 74 -0.41 -14.51 -13.38
C GLY A 74 0.57 -14.45 -14.52
N GLY A 75 0.52 -13.42 -15.36
CA GLY A 75 1.44 -13.24 -16.49
C GLY A 75 1.38 -11.87 -17.14
N ARG A 76 2.10 -11.75 -18.25
CA ARG A 76 2.03 -10.59 -19.12
C ARG A 76 0.64 -10.57 -19.81
N ALA A 77 0.08 -9.38 -19.96
CA ALA A 77 -1.10 -9.20 -20.80
C ALA A 77 -0.68 -8.83 -22.23
N GLU A 78 -1.23 -9.55 -23.20
CA GLU A 78 -1.03 -9.25 -24.61
C GLU A 78 -2.27 -8.51 -25.12
N LEU A 79 -2.07 -7.27 -25.58
CA LEU A 79 -3.11 -6.44 -26.18
C LEU A 79 -2.85 -6.31 -27.67
N ASP A 80 -3.92 -6.06 -28.43
CA ASP A 80 -3.88 -5.97 -29.87
C ASP A 80 -3.64 -4.55 -30.39
N GLY A 81 -3.42 -4.44 -31.71
CA GLY A 81 -3.33 -3.17 -32.42
C GLY A 81 -2.17 -2.29 -31.97
N ASP A 82 -2.42 -1.02 -31.76
CA ASP A 82 -1.41 -0.03 -31.36
C ASP A 82 -0.85 -0.25 -29.95
N LEU A 83 -1.47 -1.13 -29.17
CA LEU A 83 -1.03 -1.48 -27.81
C LEU A 83 -0.17 -2.75 -27.79
N ALA A 84 -0.01 -3.42 -28.93
CA ALA A 84 0.77 -4.64 -29.03
C ALA A 84 2.22 -4.43 -28.58
N GLY A 85 2.72 -5.35 -27.75
CA GLY A 85 4.07 -5.23 -27.17
C GLY A 85 4.22 -4.21 -26.06
N GLY A 86 3.14 -3.54 -25.63
CA GLY A 86 3.12 -2.64 -24.48
C GLY A 86 3.46 -3.33 -23.15
N TYR A 87 3.76 -2.55 -22.11
CA TYR A 87 4.19 -3.06 -20.80
C TYR A 87 3.00 -3.42 -19.91
N TYR A 88 2.15 -4.33 -20.35
CA TYR A 88 0.93 -4.72 -19.65
C TYR A 88 1.13 -6.00 -18.82
N VAL A 89 0.64 -5.98 -17.59
CA VAL A 89 0.58 -7.14 -16.68
C VAL A 89 -0.88 -7.46 -16.41
N GLN A 90 -1.24 -8.72 -16.47
CA GLN A 90 -2.57 -9.16 -16.07
C GLN A 90 -2.80 -8.82 -14.58
N PRO A 91 -3.91 -8.15 -14.21
CA PRO A 91 -4.29 -8.02 -12.81
C PRO A 91 -4.31 -9.39 -12.16
N THR A 92 -3.50 -9.55 -11.11
CA THR A 92 -3.20 -10.87 -10.55
C THR A 92 -3.61 -10.95 -9.09
N VAL A 93 -4.27 -12.04 -8.72
CA VAL A 93 -4.61 -12.36 -7.33
C VAL A 93 -3.95 -13.67 -6.93
N PHE A 94 -3.19 -13.62 -5.85
CA PHE A 94 -2.60 -14.79 -5.21
C PHE A 94 -3.28 -15.13 -3.90
N ARG A 95 -3.32 -16.43 -3.57
CA ARG A 95 -3.55 -16.92 -2.21
C ARG A 95 -2.28 -17.53 -1.67
N GLY A 96 -1.90 -17.18 -0.44
CA GLY A 96 -0.69 -17.67 0.17
C GLY A 96 -0.62 -17.37 1.66
N HIS A 97 0.58 -17.31 2.18
CA HIS A 97 0.82 -16.99 3.59
C HIS A 97 1.86 -15.87 3.77
N ASN A 98 1.76 -15.16 4.89
CA ASN A 98 2.50 -13.92 5.14
C ASN A 98 4.03 -14.04 5.06
N LYS A 99 4.62 -15.23 5.13
CA LYS A 99 6.08 -15.42 5.05
C LYS A 99 6.61 -15.52 3.62
N MET A 100 5.74 -15.62 2.62
CA MET A 100 6.13 -15.60 1.22
C MET A 100 6.62 -14.21 0.81
N ARG A 101 7.54 -14.14 -0.14
CA ARG A 101 8.10 -12.87 -0.66
C ARG A 101 7.03 -11.97 -1.25
N LEU A 102 5.97 -12.54 -1.84
CA LEU A 102 4.81 -11.78 -2.31
C LEU A 102 4.14 -10.93 -1.23
N PHE A 103 4.25 -11.35 0.04
CA PHE A 103 3.66 -10.64 1.18
C PHE A 103 4.67 -9.74 1.90
N GLN A 104 5.97 -10.00 1.75
CA GLN A 104 7.02 -9.32 2.50
C GLN A 104 7.73 -8.24 1.70
N GLU A 105 7.76 -8.36 0.37
CA GLU A 105 8.50 -7.47 -0.51
C GLU A 105 7.56 -6.62 -1.37
N GLU A 106 8.02 -5.45 -1.79
CA GLU A 106 7.24 -4.53 -2.61
C GLU A 106 7.32 -4.88 -4.09
N ILE A 107 6.23 -5.39 -4.65
CA ILE A 107 6.11 -5.72 -6.09
C ILE A 107 5.93 -4.45 -6.91
N PHE A 108 5.09 -3.52 -6.43
CA PHE A 108 4.77 -2.24 -7.08
C PHE A 108 4.10 -2.42 -8.44
N GLY A 109 3.06 -3.24 -8.48
CA GLY A 109 2.29 -3.57 -9.68
C GLY A 109 0.89 -4.12 -9.35
N PRO A 110 0.11 -4.54 -10.35
CA PRO A 110 -1.28 -4.97 -10.18
C PRO A 110 -1.37 -6.39 -9.61
N VAL A 111 -0.75 -6.64 -8.48
CA VAL A 111 -0.70 -7.94 -7.79
C VAL A 111 -1.23 -7.82 -6.38
N LEU A 112 -2.26 -8.58 -6.06
CA LEU A 112 -2.88 -8.67 -4.74
C LEU A 112 -2.63 -10.04 -4.13
N SER A 113 -2.13 -10.07 -2.89
CA SER A 113 -1.85 -11.30 -2.15
C SER A 113 -2.82 -11.47 -0.98
N LEU A 114 -3.62 -12.55 -1.02
CA LEU A 114 -4.65 -12.87 -0.03
C LEU A 114 -4.14 -13.86 1.01
N THR A 115 -4.38 -13.58 2.28
CA THR A 115 -4.17 -14.54 3.38
C THR A 115 -5.28 -14.40 4.40
N SER A 116 -5.60 -15.49 5.10
CA SER A 116 -6.62 -15.47 6.14
C SER A 116 -6.03 -15.21 7.52
N PHE A 117 -6.86 -14.66 8.42
CA PHE A 117 -6.58 -14.60 9.85
C PHE A 117 -7.74 -15.19 10.66
N THR A 118 -7.49 -15.60 11.88
CA THR A 118 -8.47 -16.26 12.75
C THR A 118 -9.20 -15.27 13.65
N ASP A 119 -8.48 -14.40 14.31
CA ASP A 119 -9.01 -13.44 15.28
C ASP A 119 -8.27 -12.09 15.20
N PHE A 120 -8.62 -11.17 16.10
CA PHE A 120 -8.06 -9.83 16.12
C PHE A 120 -6.54 -9.81 16.34
N ASP A 121 -6.04 -10.62 17.27
CA ASP A 121 -4.62 -10.61 17.66
C ASP A 121 -3.75 -11.25 16.55
N ASP A 122 -4.27 -12.29 15.91
CA ASP A 122 -3.66 -12.89 14.71
C ASP A 122 -3.61 -11.88 13.56
N ALA A 123 -4.71 -11.17 13.28
CA ALA A 123 -4.74 -10.11 12.28
C ALA A 123 -3.69 -9.02 12.54
N MET A 124 -3.55 -8.57 13.79
CA MET A 124 -2.58 -7.53 14.16
C MET A 124 -1.14 -8.04 14.07
N THR A 125 -0.92 -9.29 14.42
CA THR A 125 0.38 -9.95 14.27
C THR A 125 0.80 -10.00 12.81
N ILE A 126 -0.07 -10.49 11.92
CA ILE A 126 0.20 -10.58 10.48
C ILE A 126 0.36 -9.18 9.87
N ALA A 127 -0.52 -8.24 10.21
CA ALA A 127 -0.48 -6.88 9.67
C ALA A 127 0.84 -6.17 9.96
N ASN A 128 1.38 -6.37 11.18
CA ASN A 128 2.61 -5.73 11.63
C ASN A 128 3.89 -6.50 11.27
N ASP A 129 3.77 -7.74 10.83
CA ASP A 129 4.91 -8.59 10.43
C ASP A 129 5.35 -8.27 9.00
N THR A 130 5.96 -7.11 8.86
CA THR A 130 6.55 -6.57 7.63
C THR A 130 7.58 -5.49 7.97
N LEU A 131 8.53 -5.26 7.06
CA LEU A 131 9.49 -4.16 7.16
C LEU A 131 8.86 -2.79 6.87
N TYR A 132 7.69 -2.75 6.28
CA TYR A 132 7.01 -1.53 5.84
C TYR A 132 5.91 -1.08 6.81
N GLY A 133 5.50 0.18 6.67
CA GLY A 133 4.43 0.76 7.46
C GLY A 133 3.99 2.12 6.91
N LEU A 134 3.68 2.21 5.61
CA LEU A 134 3.22 3.46 5.01
C LEU A 134 1.72 3.67 5.19
N GLY A 135 0.92 2.75 4.67
CA GLY A 135 -0.53 2.85 4.68
C GLY A 135 -1.21 1.51 4.97
N ALA A 136 -2.36 1.56 5.62
CA ALA A 136 -3.21 0.40 5.85
C ALA A 136 -4.69 0.78 5.81
N GLY A 137 -5.54 -0.16 5.43
CA GLY A 137 -6.99 -0.03 5.48
C GLY A 137 -7.60 -1.07 6.41
N VAL A 138 -8.61 -0.69 7.15
CA VAL A 138 -9.38 -1.56 8.04
C VAL A 138 -10.85 -1.46 7.70
N TRP A 139 -11.50 -2.57 7.48
CA TRP A 139 -12.94 -2.62 7.26
C TRP A 139 -13.61 -3.44 8.35
N SER A 140 -14.48 -2.83 9.11
CA SER A 140 -15.27 -3.50 10.14
C SER A 140 -16.58 -2.72 10.43
N ARG A 141 -17.68 -3.44 10.63
CA ARG A 141 -18.91 -2.85 11.13
C ARG A 141 -18.86 -2.56 12.64
N ASN A 142 -17.92 -3.18 13.36
CA ASN A 142 -17.70 -2.92 14.77
C ASN A 142 -16.71 -1.76 14.94
N GLY A 143 -17.20 -0.60 15.36
CA GLY A 143 -16.38 0.61 15.52
C GLY A 143 -15.26 0.45 16.55
N THR A 144 -15.45 -0.33 17.61
CA THR A 144 -14.41 -0.60 18.60
C THR A 144 -13.27 -1.43 17.99
N THR A 145 -13.61 -2.47 17.23
CA THR A 145 -12.63 -3.29 16.52
C THR A 145 -11.84 -2.44 15.50
N ALA A 146 -12.54 -1.65 14.70
CA ALA A 146 -11.94 -0.77 13.70
C ALA A 146 -10.99 0.26 14.35
N TYR A 147 -11.39 0.88 15.44
CA TYR A 147 -10.57 1.85 16.18
C TYR A 147 -9.33 1.18 16.80
N ARG A 148 -9.50 0.03 17.47
CA ARG A 148 -8.39 -0.72 18.05
C ARG A 148 -7.38 -1.14 16.99
N ALA A 149 -7.84 -1.68 15.85
CA ALA A 149 -6.97 -2.05 14.73
C ALA A 149 -6.21 -0.84 14.20
N GLY A 150 -6.90 0.29 13.97
CA GLY A 150 -6.27 1.53 13.52
C GLY A 150 -5.16 2.04 14.46
N ARG A 151 -5.30 1.80 15.77
CA ARG A 151 -4.27 2.14 16.76
C ARG A 151 -3.12 1.15 16.85
N THR A 152 -3.38 -0.13 16.55
CA THR A 152 -2.40 -1.21 16.71
C THR A 152 -1.54 -1.41 15.48
N ILE A 153 -2.08 -1.13 14.29
CA ILE A 153 -1.34 -1.25 13.03
C ILE A 153 -0.20 -0.24 12.99
N GLN A 154 1.00 -0.72 12.73
CA GLN A 154 2.22 0.07 12.65
C GLN A 154 2.39 0.67 11.25
N ALA A 155 1.49 1.59 10.89
CA ALA A 155 1.54 2.35 9.65
C ALA A 155 1.31 3.83 9.93
N GLY A 156 1.94 4.69 9.14
CA GLY A 156 1.85 6.14 9.33
C GLY A 156 0.49 6.71 8.96
N ARG A 157 -0.24 6.02 8.08
CA ARG A 157 -1.64 6.32 7.73
C ARG A 157 -2.48 5.06 7.84
N VAL A 158 -3.57 5.13 8.59
CA VAL A 158 -4.58 4.06 8.65
C VAL A 158 -5.95 4.63 8.32
N TRP A 159 -6.60 4.05 7.33
CA TRP A 159 -7.98 4.37 6.95
C TRP A 159 -8.94 3.33 7.55
N THR A 160 -10.10 3.77 7.97
CA THR A 160 -11.16 2.89 8.48
C THR A 160 -12.42 3.04 7.65
N ASN A 161 -12.88 1.95 7.05
CA ASN A 161 -14.05 1.89 6.16
C ASN A 161 -13.99 2.89 4.98
N THR A 162 -12.80 3.28 4.61
CA THR A 162 -12.45 4.12 3.45
C THR A 162 -11.01 3.85 3.05
N TYR A 163 -10.57 4.36 1.90
CA TYR A 163 -9.18 4.27 1.45
C TYR A 163 -8.80 5.46 0.56
N HIS A 164 -7.50 5.74 0.43
CA HIS A 164 -6.95 6.81 -0.42
C HIS A 164 -7.52 8.22 -0.16
N GLN A 165 -7.89 8.53 1.09
CA GLN A 165 -8.26 9.89 1.48
C GLN A 165 -7.04 10.65 2.02
N TYR A 166 -6.70 11.79 1.41
CA TYR A 166 -5.51 12.60 1.75
C TYR A 166 -5.89 14.05 2.06
N PRO A 167 -6.60 14.33 3.17
CA PRO A 167 -6.91 15.70 3.52
C PRO A 167 -5.65 16.47 3.91
N ALA A 168 -5.52 17.71 3.43
CA ALA A 168 -4.31 18.54 3.60
C ALA A 168 -3.92 18.78 5.07
N HIS A 169 -4.88 18.73 5.99
CA HIS A 169 -4.65 18.91 7.43
C HIS A 169 -4.21 17.66 8.17
N ALA A 170 -4.14 16.50 7.50
CA ALA A 170 -3.75 15.25 8.11
C ALA A 170 -2.36 14.83 7.62
N ALA A 171 -1.44 14.60 8.54
CA ALA A 171 -0.07 14.21 8.25
C ALA A 171 -0.01 12.88 7.50
N PHE A 172 0.85 12.78 6.48
CA PHE A 172 1.13 11.59 5.71
C PHE A 172 2.61 11.24 5.77
N GLY A 173 2.93 9.97 5.93
CA GLY A 173 4.30 9.46 5.93
C GLY A 173 4.38 8.06 6.52
N GLY A 174 5.56 7.44 6.43
CA GLY A 174 5.78 6.06 6.79
C GLY A 174 6.25 5.80 8.22
N TYR A 175 6.08 4.56 8.64
CA TYR A 175 6.77 3.94 9.76
C TYR A 175 7.82 2.97 9.20
N LYS A 176 8.73 2.49 10.05
CA LYS A 176 9.72 1.47 9.71
C LYS A 176 10.52 1.85 8.44
N GLN A 177 10.70 0.92 7.51
CA GLN A 177 11.43 1.12 6.25
C GLN A 177 10.65 1.96 5.20
N SER A 178 9.39 2.28 5.46
CA SER A 178 8.60 3.16 4.56
C SER A 178 9.00 4.63 4.62
N GLY A 179 9.92 4.99 5.50
CA GLY A 179 10.54 6.30 5.52
C GLY A 179 10.34 7.09 6.81
N ILE A 180 10.94 8.27 6.82
CA ILE A 180 10.92 9.24 7.92
C ILE A 180 10.31 10.55 7.43
N GLY A 181 9.89 11.40 8.37
CA GLY A 181 9.25 12.68 8.03
C GLY A 181 7.75 12.54 7.77
N ARG A 182 7.13 13.68 7.54
CA ARG A 182 5.69 13.76 7.24
C ARG A 182 5.44 14.83 6.19
N GLU A 183 4.55 14.50 5.25
CA GLU A 183 3.95 15.43 4.29
C GLU A 183 2.59 15.89 4.77
N ASN A 184 2.06 16.94 4.18
CA ASN A 184 0.83 17.59 4.60
C ASN A 184 0.89 18.05 6.07
N HIS A 185 -0.21 18.63 6.59
CA HIS A 185 -0.23 19.15 7.93
C HIS A 185 0.89 20.19 8.18
N ARG A 186 0.80 20.97 9.27
CA ARG A 186 1.84 21.94 9.64
C ARG A 186 3.23 21.32 9.89
N MET A 187 3.28 20.02 10.21
CA MET A 187 4.55 19.30 10.43
C MET A 187 5.46 19.31 9.19
N MET A 188 4.90 19.43 7.99
CA MET A 188 5.68 19.52 6.76
C MET A 188 6.60 20.75 6.77
N LEU A 189 6.15 21.85 7.37
CA LEU A 189 6.94 23.11 7.41
C LEU A 189 8.25 22.93 8.17
N ASP A 190 8.30 22.05 9.16
CA ASP A 190 9.50 21.77 9.93
C ASP A 190 10.64 21.20 9.07
N HIS A 191 10.30 20.55 7.94
CA HIS A 191 11.25 20.01 6.98
C HIS A 191 11.78 21.02 5.96
N TYR A 192 11.07 22.14 5.79
CA TYR A 192 11.41 23.19 4.81
C TYR A 192 11.90 24.47 5.48
N GLN A 193 12.00 24.51 6.81
CA GLN A 193 12.41 25.66 7.60
C GLN A 193 13.51 25.28 8.59
N GLN A 194 14.27 26.28 9.00
CA GLN A 194 15.23 26.14 10.09
C GLN A 194 14.79 27.00 11.27
N THR A 195 14.76 26.40 12.46
CA THR A 195 14.47 27.10 13.69
C THR A 195 15.66 27.97 14.09
N LYS A 196 15.41 29.25 14.33
CA LYS A 196 16.39 30.18 14.90
C LYS A 196 15.85 30.72 16.21
N CYS A 197 16.66 30.67 17.28
CA CYS A 197 16.40 31.38 18.50
C CYS A 197 17.09 32.74 18.44
N LEU A 198 16.32 33.83 18.57
CA LEU A 198 16.83 35.19 18.63
C LEU A 198 16.44 35.76 20.01
N LEU A 199 17.44 36.00 20.86
CA LEU A 199 17.28 36.66 22.14
C LEU A 199 17.84 38.07 22.03
N VAL A 200 17.02 39.05 22.33
CA VAL A 200 17.42 40.47 22.30
C VAL A 200 17.16 41.08 23.67
N SER A 201 18.19 41.62 24.28
CA SER A 201 18.06 42.40 25.52
C SER A 201 17.93 43.88 25.22
N TYR A 202 16.91 44.49 25.76
CA TYR A 202 16.72 45.96 25.77
C TYR A 202 17.17 46.59 27.07
N SER A 203 17.80 45.83 27.97
CA SER A 203 18.35 46.35 29.24
C SER A 203 19.63 47.13 28.96
N GLY A 204 19.70 48.36 29.45
CA GLY A 204 20.94 49.18 29.48
C GLY A 204 21.87 48.82 30.62
N LYS A 205 21.54 47.80 31.46
CA LYS A 205 22.36 47.36 32.59
C LYS A 205 23.25 46.18 32.20
N PRO A 206 24.48 46.09 32.75
CA PRO A 206 25.33 44.92 32.59
C PRO A 206 24.58 43.65 33.03
N GLN A 207 24.75 42.55 32.31
CA GLN A 207 24.10 41.28 32.62
C GLN A 207 24.84 40.44 33.66
N GLY A 208 26.02 40.91 34.12
CA GLY A 208 26.74 40.31 35.23
C GLY A 208 27.44 39.00 34.94
N PHE A 209 27.77 38.72 33.68
CA PHE A 209 28.50 37.52 33.31
C PHE A 209 30.02 37.65 33.48
N PHE A 210 30.55 38.87 33.61
CA PHE A 210 31.97 39.19 33.84
C PHE A 210 32.10 40.36 34.76
#